data_8bb034229126c3097521aa1a27b0eabb
#
_entry.id   8bb034229126c3097521aa1a27b0eabb
#
_cell.length_a   1.000
_cell.length_b   1.000
_cell.length_c   1.000
_cell.angle_alpha   90.00
_cell.angle_beta   90.00
_cell.angle_gamma   90.00
#
_symmetry.space_group_name_H-M   'P 1'
#
loop_
_entity.id
_entity.type
_entity.pdbx_description
1 polymer ?
#
loop_
_entity_poly.entity_id
_entity_poly.type
_entity_poly.pdbx_seq_one_letter_code
_entity_poly.pdbx_strand_id
1 'polypeptide(L)'
;LTETLISVVIPAYNYARSLPRAVESVLAQLHEAAADLLVIDDGSTDTTPEVLDRLLVEHAGRFRAIRQSNGGLSCVRNRGIEETSGRFLVFLDADDEMAAGALAALARHIASNPETRMIIGAHWSVFSGGKRSLQPVKPLPATVRQRVKGYLLDKTVSISNGACAMHREVFAPGNYPEQLRNVEDLPVFAQVLARFPCSVLQQPLALIYKHADSMRHDLHQSLAAGTEQVVSEVFSSRRMPQEFHDLRQAYLAQRCLSLFRDCYSHREYALAKTFYMQALRADWHILGRWSYLRKALRLLFR
;
A
#
# COMPACT_ATOMS: atom_id res chain seq x y z
N LEU A 1 -19.99 -22.44 13.08
CA LEU A 1 -19.63 -21.23 12.35
C LEU A 1 -18.38 -21.54 11.56
N THR A 2 -18.42 -21.44 10.23
CA THR A 2 -17.21 -21.58 9.39
C THR A 2 -16.28 -20.41 9.70
N GLU A 3 -15.01 -20.73 9.95
CA GLU A 3 -14.00 -19.69 10.23
C GLU A 3 -13.86 -18.77 9.02
N THR A 4 -13.88 -17.46 9.23
CA THR A 4 -13.71 -16.45 8.16
C THR A 4 -12.30 -16.57 7.58
N LEU A 5 -12.21 -16.83 6.28
CA LEU A 5 -10.92 -16.96 5.59
C LEU A 5 -10.33 -15.59 5.24
N ILE A 6 -11.16 -14.70 4.70
CA ILE A 6 -10.72 -13.39 4.19
C ILE A 6 -11.59 -12.29 4.79
N SER A 7 -10.98 -11.28 5.41
CA SER A 7 -11.66 -10.03 5.76
C SER A 7 -11.23 -8.93 4.78
N VAL A 8 -12.20 -8.31 4.11
CA VAL A 8 -11.98 -7.12 3.31
C VAL A 8 -12.27 -5.90 4.18
N VAL A 9 -11.34 -4.97 4.25
CA VAL A 9 -11.49 -3.70 4.98
C VAL A 9 -11.42 -2.56 3.97
N ILE A 10 -12.44 -1.69 3.99
CA ILE A 10 -12.50 -0.47 3.18
C ILE A 10 -12.35 0.74 4.10
N PRO A 11 -11.15 1.39 4.13
CA PRO A 11 -10.98 2.69 4.76
C PRO A 11 -11.69 3.77 3.94
N ALA A 12 -12.50 4.63 4.57
CA ALA A 12 -13.21 5.73 3.91
C ALA A 12 -13.00 7.05 4.66
N TYR A 13 -12.65 8.11 3.93
CA TYR A 13 -12.63 9.48 4.42
C TYR A 13 -12.92 10.44 3.27
N ASN A 14 -14.14 11.01 3.24
CA ASN A 14 -14.62 11.88 2.16
C ASN A 14 -14.66 11.18 0.78
N TYR A 15 -15.26 10.01 0.75
CA TYR A 15 -15.42 9.17 -0.45
C TYR A 15 -16.89 8.90 -0.82
N ALA A 16 -17.82 9.83 -0.52
CA ALA A 16 -19.25 9.66 -0.79
C ALA A 16 -19.57 9.19 -2.21
N ARG A 17 -18.82 9.67 -3.20
CA ARG A 17 -19.06 9.38 -4.62
C ARG A 17 -18.63 7.96 -5.03
N SER A 18 -17.53 7.46 -4.50
CA SER A 18 -16.93 6.19 -4.95
C SER A 18 -17.21 5.01 -4.01
N LEU A 19 -17.49 5.27 -2.74
CA LEU A 19 -17.74 4.25 -1.72
C LEU A 19 -18.79 3.20 -2.13
N PRO A 20 -19.95 3.57 -2.75
CA PRO A 20 -20.93 2.55 -3.18
C PRO A 20 -20.31 1.51 -4.12
N ARG A 21 -19.56 1.98 -5.12
CA ARG A 21 -18.90 1.11 -6.09
C ARG A 21 -17.90 0.17 -5.43
N ALA A 22 -17.08 0.66 -4.50
CA ALA A 22 -16.14 -0.15 -3.75
C ALA A 22 -16.85 -1.24 -2.94
N VAL A 23 -17.90 -0.87 -2.19
CA VAL A 23 -18.70 -1.80 -1.36
C VAL A 23 -19.39 -2.85 -2.24
N GLU A 24 -20.09 -2.44 -3.29
CA GLU A 24 -20.82 -3.35 -4.19
C GLU A 24 -19.90 -4.34 -4.87
N SER A 25 -18.68 -3.92 -5.27
CA SER A 25 -17.69 -4.81 -5.90
C SER A 25 -17.27 -5.97 -5.00
N VAL A 26 -17.24 -5.77 -3.68
CA VAL A 26 -16.95 -6.81 -2.68
C VAL A 26 -18.20 -7.65 -2.43
N LEU A 27 -19.35 -7.00 -2.17
CA LEU A 27 -20.61 -7.68 -1.86
C LEU A 27 -21.05 -8.64 -2.95
N ALA A 28 -20.78 -8.31 -4.22
CA ALA A 28 -21.12 -9.16 -5.36
C ALA A 28 -20.48 -10.55 -5.30
N GLN A 29 -19.37 -10.72 -4.58
CA GLN A 29 -18.57 -11.94 -4.55
C GLN A 29 -18.33 -12.54 -3.15
N LEU A 30 -18.96 -12.00 -2.10
CA LEU A 30 -18.82 -12.58 -0.74
C LEU A 30 -19.26 -14.04 -0.65
N HIS A 31 -20.19 -14.47 -1.51
CA HIS A 31 -20.66 -15.85 -1.58
C HIS A 31 -19.63 -16.81 -2.21
N GLU A 32 -18.60 -16.31 -2.86
CA GLU A 32 -17.57 -17.11 -3.54
C GLU A 32 -16.48 -17.65 -2.58
N ALA A 33 -16.43 -17.12 -1.35
CA ALA A 33 -15.46 -17.51 -0.33
C ALA A 33 -16.04 -17.30 1.07
N ALA A 34 -15.41 -17.90 2.10
CA ALA A 34 -15.71 -17.58 3.50
C ALA A 34 -15.11 -16.20 3.82
N ALA A 35 -15.79 -15.13 3.41
CA ALA A 35 -15.29 -13.76 3.52
C ALA A 35 -16.29 -12.82 4.18
N ASP A 36 -15.80 -11.76 4.82
CA ASP A 36 -16.58 -10.66 5.35
C ASP A 36 -16.05 -9.30 4.86
N LEU A 37 -16.89 -8.28 5.02
CA LEU A 37 -16.58 -6.90 4.67
C LEU A 37 -16.80 -5.99 5.87
N LEU A 38 -15.78 -5.16 6.16
CA LEU A 38 -15.85 -4.07 7.13
C LEU A 38 -15.52 -2.76 6.43
N VAL A 39 -16.42 -1.76 6.53
CA VAL A 39 -16.15 -0.38 6.12
C VAL A 39 -15.85 0.45 7.35
N ILE A 40 -14.80 1.25 7.34
CA ILE A 40 -14.47 2.15 8.44
C ILE A 40 -14.45 3.58 7.92
N ASP A 41 -15.43 4.39 8.37
CA ASP A 41 -15.48 5.82 8.11
C ASP A 41 -14.63 6.56 9.15
N ASP A 42 -13.56 7.19 8.69
CA ASP A 42 -12.56 7.90 9.50
C ASP A 42 -12.95 9.38 9.75
N GLY A 43 -14.20 9.60 10.15
CA GLY A 43 -14.70 10.93 10.50
C GLY A 43 -14.87 11.82 9.29
N SER A 44 -15.47 11.32 8.22
CA SER A 44 -15.77 12.07 7.01
C SER A 44 -16.60 13.32 7.30
N THR A 45 -16.29 14.39 6.55
CA THR A 45 -16.94 15.71 6.65
C THR A 45 -17.83 16.03 5.45
N ASP A 46 -17.82 15.16 4.43
CA ASP A 46 -18.76 15.17 3.31
C ASP A 46 -19.98 14.28 3.57
N THR A 47 -20.74 13.92 2.54
CA THR A 47 -21.91 13.03 2.65
C THR A 47 -21.57 11.54 2.70
N THR A 48 -20.34 11.16 2.99
CA THR A 48 -19.93 9.73 3.15
C THR A 48 -20.73 9.03 4.25
N PRO A 49 -20.98 9.63 5.43
CA PRO A 49 -21.78 9.01 6.48
C PRO A 49 -23.20 8.64 6.02
N GLU A 50 -23.88 9.53 5.31
CA GLU A 50 -25.24 9.30 4.80
C GLU A 50 -25.27 8.23 3.71
N VAL A 51 -24.25 8.21 2.86
CA VAL A 51 -24.07 7.16 1.84
C VAL A 51 -23.87 5.80 2.51
N LEU A 52 -23.06 5.75 3.56
CA LEU A 52 -22.80 4.52 4.31
C LEU A 52 -24.07 4.00 5.02
N ASP A 53 -24.86 4.89 5.61
CA ASP A 53 -26.15 4.52 6.22
C ASP A 53 -27.12 3.93 5.21
N ARG A 54 -27.22 4.54 4.03
CA ARG A 54 -28.06 4.01 2.94
C ARG A 54 -27.60 2.62 2.52
N LEU A 55 -26.28 2.41 2.31
CA LEU A 55 -25.73 1.11 1.94
C LEU A 55 -25.99 0.03 3.02
N LEU A 56 -25.93 0.40 4.32
CA LEU A 56 -26.26 -0.53 5.41
C LEU A 56 -27.73 -0.95 5.39
N VAL A 57 -28.63 -0.07 4.98
CA VAL A 57 -30.07 -0.40 4.84
C VAL A 57 -30.28 -1.27 3.59
N GLU A 58 -29.73 -0.86 2.44
CA GLU A 58 -29.87 -1.56 1.16
C GLU A 58 -29.29 -3.00 1.20
N HIS A 59 -28.21 -3.18 1.96
CA HIS A 59 -27.48 -4.45 2.08
C HIS A 59 -27.50 -4.99 3.53
N ALA A 60 -28.66 -4.89 4.20
CA ALA A 60 -28.79 -5.23 5.61
C ALA A 60 -28.17 -6.61 5.95
N GLY A 61 -27.29 -6.61 6.94
CA GLY A 61 -26.64 -7.83 7.45
C GLY A 61 -25.55 -8.41 6.55
N ARG A 62 -25.24 -7.80 5.40
CA ARG A 62 -24.23 -8.32 4.48
C ARG A 62 -22.83 -7.79 4.74
N PHE A 63 -22.69 -6.66 5.45
CA PHE A 63 -21.40 -6.09 5.86
C PHE A 63 -21.57 -5.30 7.16
N ARG A 64 -20.43 -4.97 7.77
CA ARG A 64 -20.38 -4.14 8.96
C ARG A 64 -19.75 -2.79 8.64
N ALA A 65 -20.17 -1.76 9.38
CA ALA A 65 -19.55 -0.45 9.31
C ALA A 65 -19.19 0.06 10.70
N ILE A 66 -18.10 0.80 10.79
CA ILE A 66 -17.64 1.50 11.99
C ILE A 66 -17.38 2.96 11.62
N ARG A 67 -17.74 3.87 12.53
CA ARG A 67 -17.35 5.28 12.45
C ARG A 67 -16.39 5.62 13.58
N GLN A 68 -15.41 6.44 13.30
CA GLN A 68 -14.46 6.93 14.28
C GLN A 68 -14.11 8.40 14.04
N SER A 69 -13.50 9.04 15.02
CA SER A 69 -12.85 10.34 14.80
C SER A 69 -11.65 10.17 13.88
N ASN A 70 -11.39 11.16 13.02
CA ASN A 70 -10.30 11.08 12.04
C ASN A 70 -8.95 10.81 12.72
N GLY A 71 -8.40 9.65 12.44
CA GLY A 71 -7.09 9.19 12.93
C GLY A 71 -6.07 8.98 11.81
N GLY A 72 -6.52 9.04 10.55
CA GLY A 72 -5.71 8.77 9.37
C GLY A 72 -5.66 7.28 8.99
N LEU A 73 -5.19 7.03 7.78
CA LEU A 73 -5.27 5.72 7.12
C LEU A 73 -4.59 4.58 7.90
N SER A 74 -3.48 4.84 8.60
CA SER A 74 -2.82 3.87 9.47
C SER A 74 -3.72 3.41 10.62
N CYS A 75 -4.35 4.36 11.33
CA CYS A 75 -5.29 4.06 12.42
C CYS A 75 -6.46 3.21 11.92
N VAL A 76 -7.01 3.57 10.76
CA VAL A 76 -8.12 2.82 10.15
C VAL A 76 -7.73 1.39 9.80
N ARG A 77 -6.56 1.21 9.17
CA ARG A 77 -6.08 -0.15 8.83
C ARG A 77 -5.78 -0.97 10.09
N ASN A 78 -5.17 -0.37 11.12
CA ASN A 78 -4.93 -1.02 12.40
C ASN A 78 -6.24 -1.45 13.06
N ARG A 79 -7.23 -0.56 13.10
CA ARG A 79 -8.57 -0.90 13.59
C ARG A 79 -9.21 -2.02 12.76
N GLY A 80 -9.05 -2.01 11.46
CA GLY A 80 -9.51 -3.11 10.58
C GLY A 80 -8.87 -4.45 10.93
N ILE A 81 -7.58 -4.48 11.30
CA ILE A 81 -6.91 -5.69 11.79
C ILE A 81 -7.56 -6.18 13.09
N GLU A 82 -7.90 -5.28 14.01
CA GLU A 82 -8.46 -5.61 15.33
C GLU A 82 -9.93 -6.04 15.26
N GLU A 83 -10.73 -5.37 14.44
CA GLU A 83 -12.19 -5.54 14.37
C GLU A 83 -12.65 -6.69 13.45
N THR A 84 -11.74 -7.34 12.76
CA THR A 84 -12.01 -8.47 11.86
C THR A 84 -11.38 -9.75 12.36
N SER A 85 -11.87 -10.90 11.92
CA SER A 85 -11.39 -12.23 12.33
C SER A 85 -10.81 -13.04 11.19
N GLY A 86 -10.90 -12.55 9.94
CA GLY A 86 -10.40 -13.27 8.78
C GLY A 86 -8.92 -13.61 8.89
N ARG A 87 -8.57 -14.81 8.50
CA ARG A 87 -7.19 -15.29 8.50
C ARG A 87 -6.30 -14.47 7.59
N PHE A 88 -6.84 -14.00 6.47
CA PHE A 88 -6.21 -13.04 5.56
C PHE A 88 -6.99 -11.73 5.53
N LEU A 89 -6.27 -10.62 5.38
CA LEU A 89 -6.83 -9.29 5.22
C LEU A 89 -6.52 -8.73 3.83
N VAL A 90 -7.51 -8.07 3.24
CA VAL A 90 -7.38 -7.24 2.04
C VAL A 90 -7.82 -5.84 2.39
N PHE A 91 -6.96 -4.83 2.17
CA PHE A 91 -7.32 -3.42 2.32
C PHE A 91 -7.63 -2.84 0.95
N LEU A 92 -8.91 -2.61 0.68
CA LEU A 92 -9.38 -2.03 -0.57
C LEU A 92 -9.67 -0.54 -0.36
N ASP A 93 -8.99 0.33 -1.10
CA ASP A 93 -9.22 1.78 -0.99
C ASP A 93 -10.65 2.13 -1.50
N ALA A 94 -11.31 3.12 -0.86
CA ALA A 94 -12.71 3.46 -1.12
C ALA A 94 -12.98 4.08 -2.51
N ASP A 95 -11.93 4.40 -3.25
CA ASP A 95 -12.00 4.87 -4.65
C ASP A 95 -11.70 3.76 -5.68
N ASP A 96 -11.35 2.55 -5.22
CA ASP A 96 -11.05 1.38 -6.05
C ASP A 96 -12.21 0.36 -6.07
N GLU A 97 -12.08 -0.70 -6.85
CA GLU A 97 -13.00 -1.84 -6.91
C GLU A 97 -12.24 -3.16 -6.72
N MET A 98 -12.84 -4.11 -6.06
CA MET A 98 -12.38 -5.49 -6.10
C MET A 98 -12.70 -6.10 -7.48
N ALA A 99 -11.73 -6.73 -8.11
CA ALA A 99 -11.94 -7.35 -9.41
C ALA A 99 -12.88 -8.58 -9.29
N ALA A 100 -13.71 -8.80 -10.27
CA ALA A 100 -14.63 -9.93 -10.28
C ALA A 100 -13.89 -11.26 -10.14
N GLY A 101 -14.37 -12.15 -9.24
CA GLY A 101 -13.77 -13.44 -8.94
C GLY A 101 -12.47 -13.37 -8.12
N ALA A 102 -12.11 -12.20 -7.58
CA ALA A 102 -10.90 -12.03 -6.77
C ALA A 102 -10.96 -12.83 -5.47
N LEU A 103 -12.10 -12.86 -4.76
CA LEU A 103 -12.25 -13.63 -3.53
C LEU A 103 -12.12 -15.14 -3.78
N ALA A 104 -12.76 -15.66 -4.83
CA ALA A 104 -12.62 -17.06 -5.21
C ALA A 104 -11.18 -17.42 -5.61
N ALA A 105 -10.50 -16.52 -6.33
CA ALA A 105 -9.11 -16.72 -6.72
C ALA A 105 -8.17 -16.75 -5.51
N LEU A 106 -8.36 -15.81 -4.56
CA LEU A 106 -7.61 -15.77 -3.31
C LEU A 106 -7.85 -17.05 -2.49
N ALA A 107 -9.10 -17.48 -2.32
CA ALA A 107 -9.43 -18.68 -1.56
C ALA A 107 -8.77 -19.94 -2.16
N ARG A 108 -8.84 -20.12 -3.47
CA ARG A 108 -8.15 -21.22 -4.17
C ARG A 108 -6.63 -21.15 -4.01
N HIS A 109 -6.05 -19.94 -4.13
CA HIS A 109 -4.62 -19.74 -4.01
C HIS A 109 -4.13 -20.05 -2.59
N ILE A 110 -4.87 -19.63 -1.56
CA ILE A 110 -4.58 -19.92 -0.14
C ILE A 110 -4.61 -21.44 0.09
N ALA A 111 -5.62 -22.11 -0.41
CA ALA A 111 -5.74 -23.59 -0.27
C ALA A 111 -4.58 -24.33 -0.94
N SER A 112 -4.11 -23.84 -2.09
CA SER A 112 -2.99 -24.45 -2.84
C SER A 112 -1.61 -24.08 -2.30
N ASN A 113 -1.50 -23.02 -1.46
CA ASN A 113 -0.24 -22.50 -0.92
C ASN A 113 -0.36 -22.24 0.60
N PRO A 114 -0.51 -23.26 1.44
CA PRO A 114 -0.84 -23.10 2.85
C PRO A 114 0.23 -22.34 3.66
N GLU A 115 1.47 -22.36 3.19
CA GLU A 115 2.58 -21.66 3.83
C GLU A 115 2.63 -20.16 3.51
N THR A 116 1.89 -19.70 2.48
CA THR A 116 1.94 -18.28 2.10
C THR A 116 1.37 -17.38 3.20
N ARG A 117 2.03 -16.23 3.41
CA ARG A 117 1.57 -15.21 4.36
C ARG A 117 1.27 -13.88 3.68
N MET A 118 1.71 -13.72 2.43
CA MET A 118 1.32 -12.61 1.58
C MET A 118 1.14 -13.10 0.15
N ILE A 119 0.03 -12.72 -0.45
CA ILE A 119 -0.30 -12.96 -1.85
C ILE A 119 -0.28 -11.61 -2.55
N ILE A 120 0.58 -11.46 -3.56
CA ILE A 120 0.67 -10.26 -4.38
C ILE A 120 -0.03 -10.56 -5.71
N GLY A 121 -1.10 -9.85 -6.00
CA GLY A 121 -1.90 -10.05 -7.20
C GLY A 121 -1.62 -9.02 -8.29
N ALA A 122 -2.04 -9.35 -9.53
CA ALA A 122 -2.17 -8.37 -10.59
C ALA A 122 -3.31 -7.39 -10.29
N HIS A 123 -3.36 -6.27 -11.02
CA HIS A 123 -4.48 -5.33 -10.95
C HIS A 123 -4.72 -4.63 -12.28
N TRP A 124 -5.90 -4.06 -12.45
CA TRP A 124 -6.19 -3.14 -13.54
C TRP A 124 -5.94 -1.70 -13.10
N SER A 125 -5.12 -0.96 -13.82
CA SER A 125 -5.12 0.51 -13.72
C SER A 125 -6.23 1.06 -14.62
N VAL A 126 -7.15 1.84 -14.03
CA VAL A 126 -8.26 2.48 -14.73
C VAL A 126 -7.97 3.97 -14.82
N PHE A 127 -7.87 4.49 -16.04
CA PHE A 127 -7.57 5.89 -16.32
C PHE A 127 -8.85 6.70 -16.57
N SER A 128 -8.74 8.02 -16.51
CA SER A 128 -9.80 8.93 -16.96
C SER A 128 -10.26 8.56 -18.36
N GLY A 129 -11.60 8.48 -18.56
CA GLY A 129 -12.17 8.01 -19.82
C GLY A 129 -12.37 6.50 -19.92
N GLY A 130 -12.14 5.74 -18.83
CA GLY A 130 -12.46 4.31 -18.75
C GLY A 130 -11.43 3.37 -19.37
N LYS A 131 -10.33 3.88 -19.92
CA LYS A 131 -9.25 3.03 -20.45
C LYS A 131 -8.65 2.21 -19.32
N ARG A 132 -8.51 0.89 -19.53
CA ARG A 132 -7.92 -0.04 -18.58
C ARG A 132 -6.58 -0.56 -19.08
N SER A 133 -5.61 -0.74 -18.18
CA SER A 133 -4.32 -1.37 -18.45
C SER A 133 -4.03 -2.42 -17.39
N LEU A 134 -3.84 -3.66 -17.80
CA LEU A 134 -3.45 -4.73 -16.88
C LEU A 134 -2.03 -4.47 -16.39
N GLN A 135 -1.85 -4.51 -15.09
CA GLN A 135 -0.57 -4.49 -14.41
C GLN A 135 -0.29 -5.90 -13.91
N PRO A 136 0.47 -6.70 -14.66
CA PRO A 136 0.77 -8.07 -14.25
C PRO A 136 1.74 -8.05 -13.07
N VAL A 137 1.62 -9.03 -12.19
CA VAL A 137 2.60 -9.23 -11.13
C VAL A 137 3.80 -10.01 -11.67
N LYS A 138 5.01 -9.51 -11.40
CA LYS A 138 6.24 -10.21 -11.76
C LYS A 138 6.51 -11.36 -10.79
N PRO A 139 7.15 -12.45 -11.23
CA PRO A 139 7.65 -13.47 -10.31
C PRO A 139 8.50 -12.85 -9.22
N LEU A 140 8.34 -13.31 -7.99
CA LEU A 140 9.17 -12.87 -6.89
C LEU A 140 10.61 -13.42 -7.05
N PRO A 141 11.62 -12.63 -6.72
CA PRO A 141 13.00 -13.12 -6.66
C PRO A 141 13.14 -14.31 -5.71
N ALA A 142 14.03 -15.23 -6.03
CA ALA A 142 14.16 -16.51 -5.33
C ALA A 142 14.57 -16.35 -3.86
N THR A 143 15.49 -15.41 -3.55
CA THR A 143 15.97 -15.22 -2.18
C THR A 143 15.25 -14.07 -1.48
N VAL A 144 15.11 -14.18 -0.14
CA VAL A 144 14.53 -13.12 0.69
C VAL A 144 15.26 -11.79 0.48
N ARG A 145 16.61 -11.83 0.46
CA ARG A 145 17.42 -10.63 0.26
C ARG A 145 17.13 -9.94 -1.08
N GLN A 146 16.99 -10.71 -2.16
CA GLN A 146 16.63 -10.14 -3.47
C GLN A 146 15.22 -9.55 -3.47
N ARG A 147 14.26 -10.14 -2.73
CA ARG A 147 12.90 -9.60 -2.60
C ARG A 147 12.91 -8.26 -1.86
N VAL A 148 13.59 -8.21 -0.71
CA VAL A 148 13.73 -6.98 0.09
C VAL A 148 14.43 -5.89 -0.70
N LYS A 149 15.56 -6.20 -1.35
CA LYS A 149 16.29 -5.27 -2.21
C LYS A 149 15.44 -4.83 -3.41
N GLY A 150 14.75 -5.77 -4.05
CA GLY A 150 13.85 -5.51 -5.17
C GLY A 150 12.73 -4.55 -4.82
N TYR A 151 12.18 -4.63 -3.60
CA TYR A 151 11.16 -3.71 -3.11
C TYR A 151 11.73 -2.34 -2.72
N LEU A 152 12.75 -2.31 -1.88
CA LEU A 152 13.28 -1.08 -1.29
C LEU A 152 14.11 -0.26 -2.29
N LEU A 153 14.98 -0.91 -3.07
CA LEU A 153 16.01 -0.24 -3.87
C LEU A 153 15.76 -0.28 -5.37
N ASP A 154 15.53 -1.49 -5.93
CA ASP A 154 15.57 -1.72 -7.36
C ASP A 154 14.21 -1.49 -8.04
N LYS A 155 13.11 -1.39 -7.25
CA LYS A 155 11.73 -1.24 -7.72
C LYS A 155 11.28 -2.35 -8.68
N THR A 156 11.84 -3.56 -8.49
CA THR A 156 11.46 -4.76 -9.25
C THR A 156 10.31 -5.53 -8.62
N VAL A 157 10.08 -5.35 -7.32
CA VAL A 157 8.90 -5.83 -6.58
C VAL A 157 7.98 -4.66 -6.34
N SER A 158 6.73 -4.76 -6.77
CA SER A 158 5.69 -3.74 -6.59
C SER A 158 4.49 -4.37 -5.90
N ILE A 159 3.92 -3.69 -4.92
CA ILE A 159 2.77 -4.13 -4.14
C ILE A 159 1.78 -2.98 -4.07
N SER A 160 0.50 -3.30 -4.20
CA SER A 160 -0.60 -2.35 -3.99
C SER A 160 -1.58 -2.95 -2.98
N ASN A 161 -2.07 -2.16 -2.02
CA ASN A 161 -2.94 -2.62 -0.95
C ASN A 161 -4.20 -3.34 -1.47
N GLY A 162 -4.94 -2.74 -2.40
CA GLY A 162 -6.13 -3.37 -3.00
C GLY A 162 -5.84 -4.63 -3.82
N ALA A 163 -4.58 -4.87 -4.20
CA ALA A 163 -4.13 -6.01 -4.99
C ALA A 163 -3.21 -6.96 -4.20
N CYS A 164 -3.31 -7.02 -2.88
CA CYS A 164 -2.63 -8.02 -2.08
C CYS A 164 -3.53 -8.52 -0.94
N ALA A 165 -3.29 -9.75 -0.50
CA ALA A 165 -3.88 -10.31 0.70
C ALA A 165 -2.78 -10.70 1.68
N MET A 166 -2.92 -10.32 2.94
CA MET A 166 -1.92 -10.54 3.98
C MET A 166 -2.49 -11.38 5.11
N HIS A 167 -1.80 -12.46 5.47
CA HIS A 167 -2.15 -13.27 6.62
C HIS A 167 -2.00 -12.44 7.91
N ARG A 168 -2.92 -12.60 8.85
CA ARG A 168 -2.96 -11.81 10.10
C ARG A 168 -1.65 -11.85 10.89
N GLU A 169 -0.94 -12.95 10.86
CA GLU A 169 0.37 -13.13 11.50
C GLU A 169 1.42 -12.09 11.09
N VAL A 170 1.33 -11.55 9.88
CA VAL A 170 2.35 -10.62 9.37
C VAL A 170 2.38 -9.30 10.13
N PHE A 171 1.33 -8.98 10.88
CA PHE A 171 1.22 -7.77 11.68
C PHE A 171 1.82 -7.93 13.10
N ALA A 172 2.14 -9.16 13.55
CA ALA A 172 2.71 -9.39 14.88
C ALA A 172 4.02 -8.63 15.15
N PRO A 173 4.98 -8.51 14.20
CA PRO A 173 6.16 -7.69 14.41
C PRO A 173 5.87 -6.19 14.45
N GLY A 174 4.79 -5.72 13.82
CA GLY A 174 4.36 -4.32 13.83
C GLY A 174 3.25 -4.04 12.83
N ASN A 175 2.25 -3.30 13.27
CA ASN A 175 1.11 -2.82 12.49
C ASN A 175 1.50 -1.62 11.61
N TYR A 176 0.53 -0.97 10.96
CA TYR A 176 0.75 0.27 10.22
C TYR A 176 1.19 1.38 11.17
N PRO A 177 2.32 2.06 10.90
CA PRO A 177 2.84 3.12 11.79
C PRO A 177 1.98 4.39 11.66
N GLU A 178 1.31 4.78 12.73
CA GLU A 178 0.34 5.89 12.74
C GLU A 178 1.00 7.26 12.57
N GLN A 179 2.27 7.35 12.88
CA GLN A 179 3.06 8.57 12.69
C GLN A 179 3.48 8.81 11.23
N LEU A 180 3.29 7.82 10.34
CA LEU A 180 3.59 7.96 8.91
C LEU A 180 2.30 8.22 8.12
N ARG A 181 2.34 9.23 7.25
CA ARG A 181 1.25 9.53 6.32
C ARG A 181 1.71 9.32 4.88
N ASN A 182 0.85 8.73 4.04
CA ASN A 182 1.07 8.46 2.60
C ASN A 182 2.21 7.48 2.27
N VAL A 183 2.88 6.91 3.26
CA VAL A 183 4.00 5.96 3.12
C VAL A 183 3.98 4.89 4.22
N GLU A 184 2.86 4.75 4.91
CA GLU A 184 2.62 3.86 6.04
C GLU A 184 2.67 2.38 5.67
N ASP A 185 2.47 2.07 4.40
CA ASP A 185 2.54 0.71 3.85
C ASP A 185 3.98 0.22 3.65
N LEU A 186 4.94 1.13 3.43
CA LEU A 186 6.33 0.77 3.16
C LEU A 186 6.98 -0.09 4.26
N PRO A 187 6.87 0.27 5.56
CA PRO A 187 7.42 -0.56 6.63
C PRO A 187 6.74 -1.93 6.75
N VAL A 188 5.42 -1.99 6.52
CA VAL A 188 4.66 -3.24 6.61
C VAL A 188 5.06 -4.19 5.47
N PHE A 189 5.08 -3.72 4.22
CA PHE A 189 5.47 -4.56 3.10
C PHE A 189 6.93 -5.01 3.17
N ALA A 190 7.84 -4.12 3.60
CA ALA A 190 9.25 -4.48 3.82
C ALA A 190 9.39 -5.57 4.88
N GLN A 191 8.68 -5.44 6.01
CA GLN A 191 8.60 -6.42 7.09
C GLN A 191 8.12 -7.78 6.58
N VAL A 192 7.05 -7.80 5.80
CA VAL A 192 6.47 -9.04 5.28
C VAL A 192 7.44 -9.72 4.31
N LEU A 193 8.01 -8.99 3.37
CA LEU A 193 8.98 -9.52 2.41
C LEU A 193 10.23 -10.08 3.07
N ALA A 194 10.63 -9.52 4.22
CA ALA A 194 11.82 -9.93 4.95
C ALA A 194 11.60 -11.16 5.85
N ARG A 195 10.37 -11.36 6.34
CA ARG A 195 10.12 -12.34 7.43
C ARG A 195 9.22 -13.50 7.03
N PHE A 196 8.41 -13.34 5.98
CA PHE A 196 7.33 -14.29 5.72
C PHE A 196 7.38 -14.85 4.29
N PRO A 197 6.87 -16.06 4.08
CA PRO A 197 6.66 -16.61 2.75
C PRO A 197 5.64 -15.77 1.96
N CYS A 198 6.03 -15.39 0.74
CA CYS A 198 5.19 -14.61 -0.16
C CYS A 198 5.01 -15.36 -1.47
N SER A 199 3.84 -15.25 -2.07
CA SER A 199 3.52 -15.81 -3.38
C SER A 199 2.89 -14.77 -4.30
N VAL A 200 2.78 -15.09 -5.58
CA VAL A 200 2.16 -14.22 -6.59
C VAL A 200 0.94 -14.88 -7.20
N LEU A 201 -0.06 -14.08 -7.52
CA LEU A 201 -1.28 -14.50 -8.19
C LEU A 201 -1.48 -13.67 -9.46
N GLN A 202 -1.47 -14.29 -10.63
CA GLN A 202 -1.56 -13.58 -11.91
C GLN A 202 -2.96 -13.02 -12.20
N GLN A 203 -3.99 -13.51 -11.48
CA GLN A 203 -5.33 -12.97 -11.62
C GLN A 203 -5.41 -11.56 -11.01
N PRO A 204 -6.06 -10.58 -11.69
CA PRO A 204 -6.30 -9.28 -11.13
C PRO A 204 -7.17 -9.36 -9.87
N LEU A 205 -6.75 -8.69 -8.80
CA LEU A 205 -7.48 -8.62 -7.54
C LEU A 205 -8.25 -7.30 -7.40
N ALA A 206 -7.82 -6.24 -8.07
CA ALA A 206 -8.44 -4.93 -7.97
C ALA A 206 -8.44 -4.17 -9.31
N LEU A 207 -9.36 -3.21 -9.42
CA LEU A 207 -9.34 -2.12 -10.37
C LEU A 207 -8.93 -0.85 -9.63
N ILE A 208 -7.73 -0.34 -9.91
CA ILE A 208 -7.14 0.83 -9.25
C ILE A 208 -7.34 2.07 -10.13
N TYR A 209 -8.14 3.00 -9.66
CA TYR A 209 -8.50 4.21 -10.38
C TYR A 209 -7.43 5.29 -10.25
N LYS A 210 -7.01 5.84 -11.38
CA LYS A 210 -6.01 6.92 -11.45
C LYS A 210 -6.69 8.26 -11.58
N HIS A 211 -6.71 9.02 -10.47
CA HIS A 211 -7.28 10.36 -10.39
C HIS A 211 -6.19 11.42 -10.33
N ALA A 212 -6.49 12.64 -10.82
CA ALA A 212 -5.59 13.79 -10.68
C ALA A 212 -5.40 14.17 -9.20
N ASP A 213 -6.44 13.96 -8.38
CA ASP A 213 -6.48 14.30 -6.94
C ASP A 213 -5.96 13.16 -6.03
N SER A 214 -5.27 12.16 -6.60
CA SER A 214 -4.65 11.11 -5.80
C SER A 214 -3.70 11.72 -4.76
N MET A 215 -3.78 11.29 -3.49
CA MET A 215 -2.97 11.76 -2.34
C MET A 215 -1.45 11.81 -2.60
N ARG A 216 -0.99 11.29 -3.72
CA ARG A 216 0.42 11.36 -4.16
C ARG A 216 0.88 12.77 -4.53
N HIS A 217 -0.02 13.74 -4.70
CA HIS A 217 0.31 15.11 -5.12
C HIS A 217 0.56 16.08 -3.96
N ASP A 218 0.09 15.80 -2.72
CA ASP A 218 0.21 16.70 -1.56
C ASP A 218 1.53 16.54 -0.77
N LEU A 219 2.53 15.94 -1.35
CA LEU A 219 3.66 15.32 -0.66
C LEU A 219 4.86 16.23 -0.33
N HIS A 220 4.89 17.51 -0.79
CA HIS A 220 6.19 18.21 -0.90
C HIS A 220 6.81 18.73 0.40
N GLN A 221 6.05 19.20 1.37
CA GLN A 221 6.64 19.82 2.58
C GLN A 221 6.78 18.87 3.78
N SER A 222 5.91 17.90 3.94
CA SER A 222 5.97 16.93 5.06
C SER A 222 7.01 15.81 4.86
N LEU A 223 7.45 15.57 3.62
CA LEU A 223 8.32 14.45 3.26
C LEU A 223 9.79 14.61 3.62
N ALA A 224 10.29 15.85 3.72
CA ALA A 224 11.69 16.09 4.09
C ALA A 224 11.98 15.63 5.54
N ALA A 225 11.09 15.99 6.48
CA ALA A 225 11.18 15.55 7.86
C ALA A 225 10.85 14.06 8.05
N GLY A 226 9.98 13.51 7.18
CA GLY A 226 9.53 12.13 7.28
C GLY A 226 10.49 11.07 6.71
N THR A 227 11.51 11.45 5.92
CA THR A 227 12.36 10.45 5.24
C THR A 227 13.15 9.59 6.22
N GLU A 228 13.81 10.21 7.20
CA GLU A 228 14.53 9.46 8.26
C GLU A 228 13.57 8.65 9.13
N GLN A 229 12.38 9.16 9.39
CA GLN A 229 11.36 8.45 10.17
C GLN A 229 10.89 7.18 9.44
N VAL A 230 10.61 7.27 8.12
CA VAL A 230 10.29 6.10 7.31
C VAL A 230 11.42 5.08 7.31
N VAL A 231 12.66 5.52 7.10
CA VAL A 231 13.83 4.63 7.11
C VAL A 231 14.02 3.99 8.47
N SER A 232 13.87 4.74 9.56
CA SER A 232 13.96 4.22 10.92
C SER A 232 12.87 3.21 11.24
N GLU A 233 11.64 3.44 10.76
CA GLU A 233 10.54 2.50 10.96
C GLU A 233 10.74 1.21 10.15
N VAL A 234 11.15 1.31 8.87
CA VAL A 234 11.47 0.15 8.02
C VAL A 234 12.58 -0.71 8.65
N PHE A 235 13.65 -0.09 9.15
CA PHE A 235 14.81 -0.78 9.72
C PHE A 235 14.77 -0.89 11.24
N SER A 236 13.60 -0.73 11.86
CA SER A 236 13.46 -1.03 13.28
C SER A 236 13.70 -2.54 13.54
N SER A 237 14.33 -2.88 14.66
CA SER A 237 14.73 -4.26 14.99
C SER A 237 13.54 -5.23 15.07
N ARG A 238 12.34 -4.72 15.40
CA ARG A 238 11.12 -5.53 15.41
C ARG A 238 10.66 -5.90 14.00
N ARG A 239 10.86 -5.04 13.00
CA ARG A 239 10.39 -5.24 11.61
C ARG A 239 11.44 -5.92 10.74
N MET A 240 12.64 -5.37 10.71
CA MET A 240 13.69 -5.82 9.80
C MET A 240 14.72 -6.68 10.51
N PRO A 241 14.96 -7.93 10.04
CA PRO A 241 16.06 -8.75 10.54
C PRO A 241 17.41 -8.05 10.38
N GLN A 242 18.31 -8.27 11.33
CA GLN A 242 19.63 -7.62 11.40
C GLN A 242 20.47 -7.82 10.12
N GLU A 243 20.31 -8.94 9.45
CA GLU A 243 21.02 -9.30 8.21
C GLU A 243 20.73 -8.39 7.03
N PHE A 244 19.68 -7.54 7.10
CA PHE A 244 19.31 -6.57 6.06
C PHE A 244 19.67 -5.13 6.44
N HIS A 245 20.22 -4.87 7.64
CA HIS A 245 20.51 -3.51 8.10
C HIS A 245 21.59 -2.80 7.27
N ASP A 246 22.43 -3.56 6.56
CA ASP A 246 23.37 -3.01 5.59
C ASP A 246 22.68 -2.27 4.40
N LEU A 247 21.40 -2.57 4.13
CA LEU A 247 20.63 -1.88 3.10
C LEU A 247 20.12 -0.49 3.53
N ARG A 248 20.22 -0.14 4.81
CA ARG A 248 19.62 1.08 5.39
C ARG A 248 20.10 2.34 4.70
N GLN A 249 21.41 2.50 4.52
CA GLN A 249 21.98 3.72 3.90
C GLN A 249 21.62 3.82 2.42
N ALA A 250 21.68 2.71 1.69
CA ALA A 250 21.25 2.66 0.29
C ALA A 250 19.76 2.98 0.14
N TYR A 251 18.92 2.54 1.07
CA TYR A 251 17.49 2.87 1.07
C TYR A 251 17.25 4.35 1.39
N LEU A 252 17.97 4.93 2.35
CA LEU A 252 17.91 6.37 2.63
C LEU A 252 18.27 7.18 1.37
N ALA A 253 19.36 6.82 0.70
CA ALA A 253 19.76 7.45 -0.56
C ALA A 253 18.67 7.31 -1.64
N GLN A 254 18.08 6.12 -1.78
CA GLN A 254 16.98 5.87 -2.74
C GLN A 254 15.75 6.72 -2.44
N ARG A 255 15.37 6.90 -1.15
CA ARG A 255 14.26 7.77 -0.76
C ARG A 255 14.55 9.22 -1.10
N CYS A 256 15.73 9.72 -0.75
CA CYS A 256 16.18 11.07 -1.09
C CYS A 256 16.20 11.31 -2.61
N LEU A 257 16.64 10.33 -3.43
CA LEU A 257 16.60 10.45 -4.89
C LEU A 257 15.16 10.49 -5.44
N SER A 258 14.21 9.80 -4.81
CA SER A 258 12.80 9.90 -5.19
C SER A 258 12.28 11.32 -4.97
N LEU A 259 12.54 11.90 -3.79
CA LEU A 259 12.17 13.27 -3.45
C LEU A 259 12.89 14.30 -4.34
N PHE A 260 14.19 14.09 -4.61
CA PHE A 260 14.93 14.89 -5.58
C PHE A 260 14.23 14.94 -6.94
N ARG A 261 13.80 13.79 -7.46
CA ARG A 261 13.12 13.72 -8.75
C ARG A 261 11.80 14.48 -8.72
N ASP A 262 11.03 14.31 -7.66
CA ASP A 262 9.72 14.92 -7.51
C ASP A 262 9.85 16.46 -7.36
N CYS A 263 10.71 16.97 -6.47
CA CYS A 263 11.01 18.40 -6.36
C CYS A 263 11.57 18.98 -7.68
N TYR A 264 12.45 18.25 -8.37
CA TYR A 264 12.98 18.69 -9.65
C TYR A 264 11.87 18.85 -10.71
N SER A 265 10.90 17.92 -10.77
CA SER A 265 9.79 17.98 -11.72
C SER A 265 8.83 19.14 -11.43
N HIS A 266 8.65 19.51 -10.15
CA HIS A 266 7.84 20.65 -9.71
C HIS A 266 8.61 21.98 -9.67
N ARG A 267 9.87 22.02 -10.15
CA ARG A 267 10.76 23.19 -10.19
C ARG A 267 11.16 23.76 -8.82
N GLU A 268 11.04 22.94 -7.76
CA GLU A 268 11.50 23.25 -6.40
C GLU A 268 13.01 22.99 -6.26
N TYR A 269 13.80 23.75 -6.98
CA TYR A 269 15.22 23.45 -7.20
C TYR A 269 16.09 23.49 -5.94
N ALA A 270 15.78 24.35 -4.99
CA ALA A 270 16.49 24.42 -3.71
C ALA A 270 16.32 23.13 -2.90
N LEU A 271 15.07 22.64 -2.77
CA LEU A 271 14.77 21.39 -2.11
C LEU A 271 15.37 20.20 -2.86
N ALA A 272 15.26 20.19 -4.20
CA ALA A 272 15.88 19.16 -5.03
C ALA A 272 17.39 19.07 -4.76
N LYS A 273 18.12 20.20 -4.70
CA LYS A 273 19.54 20.22 -4.36
C LYS A 273 19.82 19.62 -2.98
N THR A 274 19.00 19.98 -1.99
CA THR A 274 19.12 19.45 -0.61
C THR A 274 18.99 17.93 -0.61
N PHE A 275 17.95 17.39 -1.25
CA PHE A 275 17.73 15.93 -1.31
C PHE A 275 18.82 15.20 -2.07
N TYR A 276 19.35 15.78 -3.14
CA TYR A 276 20.47 15.17 -3.85
C TYR A 276 21.72 15.09 -2.98
N MET A 277 22.02 16.15 -2.22
CA MET A 277 23.15 16.16 -1.30
C MET A 277 22.98 15.19 -0.13
N GLN A 278 21.76 15.05 0.40
CA GLN A 278 21.45 14.03 1.41
C GLN A 278 21.63 12.61 0.84
N ALA A 279 21.14 12.36 -0.38
CA ALA A 279 21.33 11.07 -1.03
C ALA A 279 22.83 10.75 -1.22
N LEU A 280 23.63 11.72 -1.63
CA LEU A 280 25.08 11.55 -1.84
C LEU A 280 25.83 11.28 -0.53
N ARG A 281 25.41 11.93 0.58
CA ARG A 281 25.98 11.68 1.91
C ARG A 281 25.62 10.29 2.44
N ALA A 282 24.41 9.80 2.14
CA ALA A 282 23.95 8.49 2.54
C ALA A 282 24.63 7.36 1.75
N ASP A 283 24.80 7.55 0.43
CA ASP A 283 25.45 6.57 -0.44
C ASP A 283 26.08 7.26 -1.66
N TRP A 284 27.41 7.37 -1.67
CA TRP A 284 28.12 8.02 -2.74
C TRP A 284 28.05 7.26 -4.11
N HIS A 285 27.68 5.96 -4.12
CA HIS A 285 27.50 5.17 -5.33
C HIS A 285 26.36 5.70 -6.22
N ILE A 286 25.49 6.59 -5.69
CA ILE A 286 24.48 7.27 -6.51
C ILE A 286 25.05 8.08 -7.64
N LEU A 287 26.33 8.47 -7.59
CA LEU A 287 27.03 9.14 -8.70
C LEU A 287 27.00 8.30 -9.99
N GLY A 288 26.97 6.95 -9.89
CA GLY A 288 26.80 6.06 -11.04
C GLY A 288 25.40 6.10 -11.66
N ARG A 289 24.41 6.75 -11.01
CA ARG A 289 23.05 6.92 -11.55
C ARG A 289 22.99 8.12 -12.48
N TRP A 290 23.48 7.97 -13.70
CA TRP A 290 23.66 9.03 -14.69
C TRP A 290 22.45 9.96 -14.89
N SER A 291 21.22 9.43 -14.88
CA SER A 291 20.01 10.24 -15.06
C SER A 291 19.81 11.27 -13.92
N TYR A 292 20.18 10.90 -12.70
CA TYR A 292 20.09 11.79 -11.53
C TYR A 292 21.28 12.77 -11.50
N LEU A 293 22.49 12.29 -11.76
CA LEU A 293 23.70 13.11 -11.81
C LEU A 293 23.55 14.23 -12.85
N ARG A 294 23.09 13.91 -14.06
CA ARG A 294 22.86 14.93 -15.11
C ARG A 294 21.84 16.00 -14.69
N LYS A 295 20.77 15.63 -13.97
CA LYS A 295 19.81 16.60 -13.45
C LYS A 295 20.43 17.45 -12.34
N ALA A 296 21.20 16.85 -11.44
CA ALA A 296 21.86 17.56 -10.34
C ALA A 296 22.90 18.57 -10.87
N LEU A 297 23.71 18.19 -11.87
CA LEU A 297 24.63 19.11 -12.51
C LEU A 297 23.94 20.32 -13.14
N ARG A 298 22.77 20.14 -13.74
CA ARG A 298 21.98 21.26 -14.28
C ARG A 298 21.49 22.23 -13.20
N LEU A 299 21.39 21.80 -11.94
CA LEU A 299 21.02 22.68 -10.81
C LEU A 299 22.17 23.57 -10.35
N LEU A 300 23.44 23.28 -10.74
CA LEU A 300 24.59 24.13 -10.41
C LEU A 300 24.63 25.40 -11.29
N PHE A 301 23.94 25.37 -12.44
CA PHE A 301 23.89 26.48 -13.39
C PHE A 301 22.53 27.20 -13.40
N ARG A 302 21.71 26.95 -12.41
CA ARG A 302 20.41 27.60 -12.16
C ARG A 302 20.35 28.15 -10.75
#